data_e648fee5b3326d34b560e000f7436049
#
_entry.id   e648fee5b3326d34b560e000f7436049
#
_cell.length_a   1.000
_cell.length_b   1.000
_cell.length_c   1.000
_cell.angle_alpha   90.00
_cell.angle_beta   90.00
_cell.angle_gamma   90.00
#
_symmetry.space_group_name_H-M   'P 1'
#
loop_
_entity.id
_entity.type
_entity.pdbx_description
1 polymer ?
#
loop_
_entity_poly.entity_id
_entity_poly.type
_entity_poly.pdbx_seq_one_letter_code
_entity_poly.pdbx_strand_id
1 'polypeptide(L)'
;MRHLKAHRKQGRPTEHRMSMLRNLATSLVNSREDRIVTTLPKAKELRPFIERAITLSRRAASLEGNGSDVKGVHLRRQAASFFHAGNFRRAEMTRRGQTPPPRSAGVAALRRLFDELGERFKDRPGGYTRIIKMGRRSGDGAPLAIIELVDNAREHEAQTRKRAAAGSKKKGKAPKATDAAADDQGAAEAGE
;
A
#
# COMPACT_ATOMS: atom_id res chain seq x y z
N MET A 1 21.51 -16.11 23.50
CA MET A 1 20.22 -15.94 22.81
C MET A 1 19.47 -14.68 23.30
N ARG A 2 18.72 -14.00 22.45
CA ARG A 2 17.95 -12.78 22.81
C ARG A 2 16.48 -13.13 22.95
N HIS A 3 16.11 -13.69 24.09
CA HIS A 3 14.71 -13.98 24.40
C HIS A 3 13.95 -12.69 24.74
N LEU A 4 12.68 -12.57 24.28
CA LEU A 4 11.77 -11.44 24.56
C LEU A 4 12.31 -10.05 24.16
N LYS A 5 13.41 -9.96 23.41
CA LYS A 5 13.98 -8.69 22.91
C LYS A 5 13.69 -8.54 21.42
N ALA A 6 12.59 -7.86 21.11
CA ALA A 6 12.26 -7.43 19.76
C ALA A 6 13.10 -6.20 19.35
N HIS A 7 13.06 -5.88 18.08
CA HIS A 7 13.66 -4.72 17.42
C HIS A 7 15.19 -4.78 17.23
N ARG A 8 15.60 -4.46 16.01
CA ARG A 8 17.00 -4.36 15.63
C ARG A 8 17.58 -3.02 16.07
N LYS A 9 18.79 -3.01 16.65
CA LYS A 9 19.47 -1.77 17.03
C LYS A 9 19.94 -0.97 15.80
N GLN A 10 20.25 -1.63 14.69
CA GLN A 10 20.74 -1.03 13.44
C GLN A 10 21.98 -0.13 13.62
N GLY A 11 22.85 -0.46 14.57
CA GLY A 11 24.05 0.32 14.87
C GLY A 11 23.78 1.73 15.41
N ARG A 12 22.60 1.97 16.02
CA ARG A 12 22.16 3.31 16.45
C ARG A 12 21.62 3.33 17.86
N PRO A 13 21.83 4.43 18.63
CA PRO A 13 21.12 4.67 19.87
C PRO A 13 19.61 4.78 19.62
N THR A 14 18.82 4.64 20.66
CA THR A 14 17.35 4.53 20.54
C THR A 14 16.72 5.76 19.87
N GLU A 15 17.12 6.95 20.27
CA GLU A 15 16.59 8.21 19.76
C GLU A 15 16.85 8.38 18.25
N HIS A 16 18.09 8.15 17.84
CA HIS A 16 18.46 8.22 16.42
C HIS A 16 17.74 7.14 15.59
N ARG A 17 17.57 5.94 16.12
CA ARG A 17 16.82 4.87 15.46
C ARG A 17 15.35 5.24 15.29
N MET A 18 14.72 5.79 16.32
CA MET A 18 13.33 6.23 16.26
C MET A 18 13.14 7.39 15.29
N SER A 19 14.05 8.37 15.29
CA SER A 19 14.05 9.48 14.34
C SER A 19 14.17 8.97 12.90
N MET A 20 15.07 8.02 12.63
CA MET A 20 15.21 7.39 11.32
C MET A 20 13.91 6.68 10.88
N LEU A 21 13.26 5.92 11.76
CA LEU A 21 12.01 5.25 11.43
C LEU A 21 10.87 6.23 11.14
N ARG A 22 10.77 7.32 11.92
CA ARG A 22 9.81 8.40 11.67
C ARG A 22 10.03 9.07 10.32
N ASN A 23 11.27 9.36 9.95
CA ASN A 23 11.60 9.93 8.66
C ASN A 23 11.25 8.98 7.50
N LEU A 24 11.57 7.68 7.63
CA LEU A 24 11.20 6.68 6.63
C LEU A 24 9.68 6.52 6.52
N ALA A 25 8.95 6.54 7.64
CA ALA A 25 7.50 6.49 7.64
C ALA A 25 6.89 7.72 6.95
N THR A 26 7.40 8.91 7.26
CA THR A 26 7.01 10.17 6.60
C THR A 26 7.26 10.11 5.10
N SER A 27 8.42 9.61 4.68
CA SER A 27 8.77 9.48 3.27
C SER A 27 7.86 8.48 2.56
N LEU A 28 7.52 7.35 3.20
CA LEU A 28 6.62 6.35 2.61
C LEU A 28 5.22 6.91 2.41
N VAL A 29 4.66 7.56 3.44
CA VAL A 29 3.31 8.11 3.37
C VAL A 29 3.23 9.29 2.38
N ASN A 30 4.27 10.11 2.26
CA ASN A 30 4.30 11.24 1.32
C ASN A 30 4.74 10.82 -0.09
N SER A 31 5.18 9.58 -0.29
CA SER A 31 5.58 9.11 -1.61
C SER A 31 4.41 9.11 -2.58
N ARG A 32 4.62 9.66 -3.78
CA ARG A 32 3.64 9.69 -4.86
C ARG A 32 3.26 8.31 -5.37
N GLU A 33 4.20 7.38 -5.30
CA GLU A 33 4.03 6.01 -5.77
C GLU A 33 3.70 5.03 -4.64
N ASP A 34 3.43 5.54 -3.42
CA ASP A 34 3.16 4.73 -2.22
C ASP A 34 4.26 3.72 -1.89
N ARG A 35 5.52 4.03 -2.27
CA ARG A 35 6.66 3.16 -2.05
C ARG A 35 7.96 3.93 -1.82
N ILE A 36 8.89 3.29 -1.13
CA ILE A 36 10.28 3.75 -0.98
C ILE A 36 11.25 2.59 -1.13
N VAL A 37 12.45 2.91 -1.62
CA VAL A 37 13.57 1.96 -1.69
C VAL A 37 14.46 2.16 -0.46
N THR A 38 14.75 1.08 0.25
CA THR A 38 15.62 1.11 1.43
C THR A 38 16.32 -0.24 1.61
N THR A 39 17.17 -0.38 2.63
CA THR A 39 17.79 -1.68 2.91
C THR A 39 16.77 -2.62 3.56
N LEU A 40 16.88 -3.92 3.26
CA LEU A 40 15.97 -4.95 3.77
C LEU A 40 15.81 -4.94 5.31
N PRO A 41 16.89 -4.78 6.12
CA PRO A 41 16.73 -4.67 7.57
C PRO A 41 15.90 -3.46 8.02
N LYS A 42 16.06 -2.30 7.36
CA LYS A 42 15.28 -1.10 7.66
C LYS A 42 13.81 -1.28 7.26
N ALA A 43 13.53 -1.86 6.09
CA ALA A 43 12.16 -2.15 5.64
C ALA A 43 11.44 -3.08 6.62
N LYS A 44 12.13 -4.11 7.14
CA LYS A 44 11.55 -5.05 8.11
C LYS A 44 11.18 -4.38 9.44
N GLU A 45 11.97 -3.41 9.91
CA GLU A 45 11.66 -2.66 11.15
C GLU A 45 10.63 -1.56 10.91
N LEU A 46 10.61 -0.97 9.71
CA LEU A 46 9.63 0.04 9.35
C LEU A 46 8.20 -0.52 9.27
N ARG A 47 8.03 -1.77 8.78
CA ARG A 47 6.73 -2.41 8.65
C ARG A 47 5.87 -2.32 9.92
N PRO A 48 6.27 -2.89 11.08
CA PRO A 48 5.45 -2.84 12.28
C PRO A 48 5.28 -1.42 12.81
N PHE A 49 6.21 -0.51 12.50
CA PHE A 49 6.12 0.88 12.91
C PHE A 49 5.01 1.62 12.17
N ILE A 50 5.00 1.56 10.84
CA ILE A 50 4.00 2.26 10.02
C ILE A 50 2.62 1.60 10.10
N GLU A 51 2.54 0.27 10.22
CA GLU A 51 1.27 -0.44 10.32
C GLU A 51 0.48 -0.08 11.58
N ARG A 52 1.17 0.27 12.68
CA ARG A 52 0.51 0.83 13.87
C ARG A 52 -0.14 2.17 13.58
N ALA A 53 0.55 3.06 12.86
CA ALA A 53 0.00 4.37 12.49
C ALA A 53 -1.23 4.23 11.56
N ILE A 54 -1.17 3.34 10.57
CA ILE A 54 -2.30 3.04 9.68
C ILE A 54 -3.47 2.44 10.46
N THR A 55 -3.21 1.57 11.42
CA THR A 55 -4.28 1.01 12.26
C THR A 55 -5.01 2.11 13.07
N LEU A 56 -4.29 3.14 13.53
CA LEU A 56 -4.91 4.28 14.24
C LEU A 56 -5.82 5.08 13.30
N SER A 57 -5.38 5.35 12.06
CA SER A 57 -6.22 6.08 11.09
C SER A 57 -7.45 5.27 10.67
N ARG A 58 -7.30 3.97 10.43
CA ARG A 58 -8.40 3.06 10.15
C ARG A 58 -9.47 3.05 11.26
N ARG A 59 -9.01 2.97 12.52
CA ARG A 59 -9.92 3.03 13.66
C ARG A 59 -10.64 4.36 13.75
N ALA A 60 -9.97 5.46 13.42
CA ALA A 60 -10.60 6.78 13.38
C ALA A 60 -11.65 6.86 12.26
N ALA A 61 -11.33 6.36 11.05
CA ALA A 61 -12.27 6.29 9.94
C ALA A 61 -13.53 5.46 10.27
N SER A 62 -13.38 4.42 11.09
CA SER A 62 -14.52 3.63 11.56
C SER A 62 -15.42 4.37 12.58
N LEU A 63 -14.90 5.43 13.22
CA LEU A 63 -15.62 6.25 14.20
C LEU A 63 -16.28 7.48 13.60
N GLU A 64 -15.90 7.89 12.39
CA GLU A 64 -16.34 9.13 11.72
C GLU A 64 -17.83 9.14 11.32
N GLY A 65 -18.60 8.11 11.64
CA GLY A 65 -20.06 8.15 11.51
C GLY A 65 -20.77 9.20 12.35
N ASN A 66 -20.10 9.86 13.31
CA ASN A 66 -20.69 10.85 14.23
C ASN A 66 -19.72 12.03 14.55
N GLY A 67 -19.05 12.55 13.58
CA GLY A 67 -18.66 13.97 13.38
C GLY A 67 -17.80 14.74 14.37
N SER A 68 -17.70 14.49 15.64
CA SER A 68 -16.84 15.26 16.58
C SER A 68 -16.27 14.40 17.69
N ASP A 69 -15.89 13.21 17.35
CA ASP A 69 -15.55 12.22 18.33
C ASP A 69 -14.20 12.55 18.99
N VAL A 70 -14.24 12.83 20.26
CA VAL A 70 -13.06 13.00 21.14
C VAL A 70 -12.07 11.85 20.94
N LYS A 71 -12.58 10.64 20.66
CA LYS A 71 -11.78 9.45 20.36
C LYS A 71 -11.00 9.60 19.05
N GLY A 72 -11.59 10.16 17.98
CA GLY A 72 -10.90 10.43 16.72
C GLY A 72 -9.76 11.41 16.89
N VAL A 73 -9.96 12.49 17.65
CA VAL A 73 -8.91 13.46 17.98
C VAL A 73 -7.79 12.81 18.78
N HIS A 74 -8.11 11.94 19.73
CA HIS A 74 -7.11 11.19 20.49
C HIS A 74 -6.24 10.31 19.58
N LEU A 75 -6.85 9.57 18.67
CA LEU A 75 -6.14 8.73 17.71
C LEU A 75 -5.23 9.56 16.79
N ARG A 76 -5.68 10.73 16.33
CA ARG A 76 -4.86 11.66 15.54
C ARG A 76 -3.65 12.18 16.32
N ARG A 77 -3.82 12.56 17.59
CA ARG A 77 -2.71 12.97 18.47
C ARG A 77 -1.71 11.84 18.69
N GLN A 78 -2.18 10.63 18.88
CA GLN A 78 -1.33 9.46 19.02
C GLN A 78 -0.55 9.16 17.73
N ALA A 79 -1.19 9.23 16.56
CA ALA A 79 -0.56 9.03 15.26
C ALA A 79 0.49 10.13 14.94
N ALA A 80 0.31 11.36 15.41
CA ALA A 80 1.24 12.46 15.19
C ALA A 80 2.67 12.14 15.69
N SER A 81 2.82 11.32 16.73
CA SER A 81 4.12 10.91 17.25
C SER A 81 4.95 10.06 16.29
N PHE A 82 4.30 9.39 15.32
CA PHE A 82 4.96 8.56 14.32
C PHE A 82 5.62 9.37 13.18
N PHE A 83 5.27 10.66 13.02
CA PHE A 83 5.67 11.46 11.85
C PHE A 83 6.40 12.76 12.21
N HIS A 84 6.82 12.96 13.44
CA HIS A 84 7.30 14.27 13.90
C HIS A 84 6.34 15.42 13.54
N ALA A 85 5.04 15.15 13.54
CA ALA A 85 4.03 16.15 13.13
C ALA A 85 3.91 17.32 14.12
N GLY A 86 4.55 17.23 15.28
CA GLY A 86 4.59 18.32 16.29
C GLY A 86 3.19 18.73 16.75
N ASN A 87 3.04 20.00 17.09
CA ASN A 87 1.75 20.59 17.40
C ASN A 87 0.96 20.80 16.10
N PHE A 88 0.15 19.81 15.75
CA PHE A 88 -0.82 19.96 14.68
C PHE A 88 -1.90 20.96 15.12
N ARG A 89 -1.73 22.21 14.76
CA ARG A 89 -2.84 23.15 14.75
C ARG A 89 -3.56 23.02 13.42
N ARG A 90 -4.86 22.82 13.47
CA ARG A 90 -5.71 22.90 12.28
C ARG A 90 -5.45 24.27 11.66
N ALA A 91 -4.93 24.28 10.45
CA ALA A 91 -4.68 25.54 9.76
C ALA A 91 -6.04 26.22 9.53
N GLU A 92 -6.19 27.43 10.04
CA GLU A 92 -7.34 28.24 9.74
C GLU A 92 -7.41 28.47 8.23
N MET A 93 -8.61 28.44 7.68
CA MET A 93 -8.82 28.73 6.26
C MET A 93 -8.27 30.14 5.97
N THR A 94 -7.49 30.26 4.91
CA THR A 94 -7.05 31.57 4.44
C THR A 94 -8.26 32.40 4.02
N ARG A 95 -8.11 33.72 3.99
CA ARG A 95 -9.17 34.64 3.51
C ARG A 95 -9.73 34.30 2.12
N ARG A 96 -9.03 33.47 1.33
CA ARG A 96 -9.45 32.96 0.02
C ARG A 96 -10.14 31.59 0.07
N GLY A 97 -10.47 31.07 1.24
CA GLY A 97 -11.13 29.78 1.39
C GLY A 97 -10.24 28.56 1.08
N GLN A 98 -8.95 28.77 0.86
CA GLN A 98 -8.01 27.69 0.58
C GLN A 98 -7.37 27.19 1.88
N THR A 99 -7.25 25.87 2.04
CA THR A 99 -6.47 25.29 3.12
C THR A 99 -4.98 25.55 2.89
N PRO A 100 -4.28 26.21 3.82
CA PRO A 100 -2.86 26.47 3.65
C PRO A 100 -2.09 25.13 3.55
N PRO A 101 -0.98 25.13 2.80
CA PRO A 101 -0.14 23.93 2.66
C PRO A 101 0.37 23.48 4.04
N PRO A 102 0.62 22.17 4.24
CA PRO A 102 1.13 21.65 5.49
C PRO A 102 2.51 22.26 5.79
N ARG A 103 2.71 22.74 7.03
CA ARG A 103 3.95 23.40 7.44
C ARG A 103 5.18 22.50 7.47
N SER A 104 4.99 21.19 7.59
CA SER A 104 6.08 20.22 7.61
C SER A 104 5.67 18.92 6.91
N ALA A 105 6.68 18.15 6.46
CA ALA A 105 6.46 16.83 5.84
C ALA A 105 5.71 15.86 6.76
N GLY A 106 5.94 15.94 8.09
CA GLY A 106 5.22 15.12 9.06
C GLY A 106 3.74 15.47 9.16
N VAL A 107 3.40 16.75 9.07
CA VAL A 107 2.00 17.22 9.05
C VAL A 107 1.32 16.80 7.75
N ALA A 108 2.03 16.85 6.61
CA ALA A 108 1.53 16.35 5.33
C ALA A 108 1.21 14.85 5.41
N ALA A 109 2.16 14.07 5.94
CA ALA A 109 1.96 12.63 6.13
C ALA A 109 0.78 12.32 7.05
N LEU A 110 0.64 13.06 8.15
CA LEU A 110 -0.49 12.87 9.07
C LEU A 110 -1.84 13.18 8.39
N ARG A 111 -1.92 14.23 7.58
CA ARG A 111 -3.12 14.53 6.80
C ARG A 111 -3.44 13.38 5.84
N ARG A 112 -2.49 13.01 5.00
CA ARG A 112 -2.67 11.92 4.03
C ARG A 112 -3.06 10.60 4.69
N LEU A 113 -2.49 10.32 5.87
CA LEU A 113 -2.81 9.13 6.65
C LEU A 113 -4.30 9.06 7.02
N PHE A 114 -4.91 10.18 7.44
CA PHE A 114 -6.31 10.18 7.88
C PHE A 114 -7.29 10.47 6.75
N ASP A 115 -6.92 11.29 5.78
CA ASP A 115 -7.82 11.72 4.71
C ASP A 115 -7.90 10.68 3.58
N GLU A 116 -6.79 9.95 3.31
CA GLU A 116 -6.71 8.99 2.20
C GLU A 116 -6.57 7.54 2.70
N LEU A 117 -5.51 7.27 3.49
CA LEU A 117 -5.16 5.90 3.86
C LEU A 117 -6.14 5.28 4.87
N GLY A 118 -6.75 6.09 5.72
CA GLY A 118 -7.78 5.65 6.67
C GLY A 118 -8.98 5.02 5.97
N GLU A 119 -9.49 5.69 4.96
CA GLU A 119 -10.61 5.21 4.14
C GLU A 119 -10.21 4.02 3.26
N ARG A 120 -9.04 4.12 2.61
CA ARG A 120 -8.51 3.06 1.74
C ARG A 120 -8.36 1.72 2.45
N PHE A 121 -7.96 1.72 3.71
CA PHE A 121 -7.75 0.50 4.49
C PHE A 121 -8.87 0.19 5.49
N LYS A 122 -10.02 0.82 5.39
CA LYS A 122 -11.14 0.67 6.33
C LYS A 122 -11.52 -0.79 6.57
N ASP A 123 -11.66 -1.56 5.50
CA ASP A 123 -12.09 -2.96 5.54
C ASP A 123 -10.96 -3.96 5.75
N ARG A 124 -9.70 -3.50 5.73
CA ARG A 124 -8.55 -4.39 5.86
C ARG A 124 -8.08 -4.47 7.30
N PRO A 125 -8.08 -5.65 7.96
CA PRO A 125 -7.73 -5.79 9.38
C PRO A 125 -6.24 -5.64 9.69
N GLY A 126 -5.34 -5.68 8.65
CA GLY A 126 -3.89 -5.58 8.81
C GLY A 126 -3.14 -5.88 7.52
N GLY A 127 -1.79 -5.90 7.58
CA GLY A 127 -0.96 -6.19 6.42
C GLY A 127 -1.06 -5.10 5.35
N TYR A 128 -0.95 -3.85 5.76
CA TYR A 128 -1.07 -2.69 4.86
C TYR A 128 0.16 -2.46 4.01
N THR A 129 1.28 -3.14 4.32
CA THR A 129 2.54 -2.96 3.63
C THR A 129 3.07 -4.25 3.06
N ARG A 130 3.78 -4.14 1.94
CA ARG A 130 4.48 -5.23 1.28
C ARG A 130 5.96 -4.90 1.13
N ILE A 131 6.83 -5.90 1.27
CA ILE A 131 8.27 -5.77 1.08
C ILE A 131 8.68 -6.63 -0.10
N ILE A 132 9.26 -6.00 -1.12
CA ILE A 132 9.79 -6.64 -2.33
C ILE A 132 11.30 -6.55 -2.28
N LYS A 133 12.00 -7.68 -2.37
CA LYS A 133 13.47 -7.71 -2.41
C LYS A 133 13.97 -7.32 -3.80
N MET A 134 14.99 -6.45 -3.87
CA MET A 134 15.55 -5.97 -5.13
C MET A 134 16.89 -6.60 -5.50
N GLY A 135 17.65 -7.09 -4.55
CA GLY A 135 19.02 -7.51 -4.77
C GLY A 135 20.00 -6.77 -3.88
N ARG A 136 21.25 -6.64 -4.32
CA ARG A 136 22.32 -5.98 -3.58
C ARG A 136 22.66 -4.63 -4.19
N ARG A 137 22.98 -3.66 -3.35
CA ARG A 137 23.44 -2.33 -3.77
C ARG A 137 24.86 -2.41 -4.30
N SER A 138 25.12 -1.73 -5.44
CA SER A 138 26.49 -1.56 -5.95
C SER A 138 27.31 -0.76 -4.93
N GLY A 139 28.52 -1.19 -4.66
CA GLY A 139 29.45 -0.57 -3.73
C GLY A 139 29.56 -1.33 -2.40
N ASP A 140 28.53 -1.36 -1.55
CA ASP A 140 28.60 -1.98 -0.22
C ASP A 140 27.89 -3.35 -0.13
N GLY A 141 27.28 -3.83 -1.23
CA GLY A 141 26.61 -5.12 -1.26
C GLY A 141 25.37 -5.23 -0.34
N ALA A 142 24.89 -4.14 0.23
CA ALA A 142 23.75 -4.15 1.14
C ALA A 142 22.48 -4.67 0.45
N PRO A 143 21.71 -5.58 1.08
CA PRO A 143 20.45 -6.05 0.50
C PRO A 143 19.42 -4.93 0.46
N LEU A 144 18.93 -4.60 -0.75
CA LEU A 144 17.90 -3.61 -1.00
C LEU A 144 16.51 -4.24 -1.00
N ALA A 145 15.53 -3.44 -0.62
CA ALA A 145 14.13 -3.78 -0.70
C ALA A 145 13.28 -2.53 -0.96
N ILE A 146 12.19 -2.73 -1.67
CA ILE A 146 11.09 -1.79 -1.75
C ILE A 146 10.12 -2.12 -0.62
N ILE A 147 9.70 -1.12 0.13
CA ILE A 147 8.50 -1.21 0.95
C ILE A 147 7.44 -0.35 0.30
N GLU A 148 6.26 -0.92 0.11
CA GLU A 148 5.12 -0.27 -0.55
C GLU A 148 3.85 -0.45 0.26
N LEU A 149 2.91 0.49 0.11
CA LEU A 149 1.54 0.34 0.58
C LEU A 149 0.77 -0.54 -0.40
N VAL A 150 -0.03 -1.45 0.12
CA VAL A 150 -0.90 -2.33 -0.67
C VAL A 150 -2.08 -1.54 -1.23
N ASP A 151 -2.72 -2.05 -2.27
CA ASP A 151 -3.85 -1.42 -2.95
C ASP A 151 -3.50 -0.02 -3.53
N ASN A 152 -2.27 0.13 -4.02
CA ASN A 152 -1.82 1.34 -4.69
C ASN A 152 -2.29 1.39 -6.16
N ALA A 153 -2.27 2.59 -6.77
CA ALA A 153 -2.73 2.81 -8.14
C ALA A 153 -2.04 1.90 -9.16
N ARG A 154 -0.74 1.62 -8.97
CA ARG A 154 0.02 0.70 -9.83
C ARG A 154 -0.47 -0.75 -9.76
N GLU A 155 -0.91 -1.18 -8.59
CA GLU A 155 -1.47 -2.53 -8.40
C GLU A 155 -2.79 -2.66 -9.15
N HIS A 156 -3.64 -1.64 -9.06
CA HIS A 156 -4.87 -1.58 -9.83
C HIS A 156 -4.62 -1.56 -11.34
N GLU A 157 -3.67 -0.76 -11.82
CA GLU A 157 -3.27 -0.75 -13.23
C GLU A 157 -2.71 -2.11 -13.68
N ALA A 158 -1.85 -2.72 -12.88
CA ALA A 158 -1.27 -4.03 -13.20
C ALA A 158 -2.33 -5.14 -13.22
N GLN A 159 -3.32 -5.08 -12.33
CA GLN A 159 -4.45 -6.02 -12.34
C GLN A 159 -5.35 -5.79 -13.55
N THR A 160 -5.63 -4.55 -13.90
CA THR A 160 -6.42 -4.20 -15.09
C THR A 160 -5.75 -4.69 -16.37
N ARG A 161 -4.43 -4.46 -16.50
CA ARG A 161 -3.64 -4.98 -17.65
C ARG A 161 -3.66 -6.50 -17.72
N LYS A 162 -3.52 -7.20 -16.58
CA LYS A 162 -3.59 -8.67 -16.53
C LYS A 162 -4.97 -9.17 -16.92
N ARG A 163 -6.05 -8.55 -16.45
CA ARG A 163 -7.43 -8.88 -16.82
C ARG A 163 -7.68 -8.67 -18.30
N ALA A 164 -7.23 -7.55 -18.87
CA ALA A 164 -7.32 -7.27 -20.31
C ALA A 164 -6.55 -8.29 -21.15
N ALA A 165 -5.33 -8.64 -20.75
CA ALA A 165 -4.52 -9.66 -21.43
C ALA A 165 -5.12 -11.08 -21.32
N ALA A 166 -5.76 -11.42 -20.22
CA ALA A 166 -6.45 -12.70 -20.05
C ALA A 166 -7.75 -12.77 -20.86
N GLY A 167 -8.47 -11.65 -20.98
CA GLY A 167 -9.66 -11.52 -21.81
C GLY A 167 -9.36 -11.67 -23.31
N SER A 168 -8.25 -11.12 -23.79
CA SER A 168 -7.82 -11.27 -25.19
C SER A 168 -7.42 -12.69 -25.55
N LYS A 169 -6.75 -13.43 -24.62
CA LYS A 169 -6.41 -14.85 -24.83
C LYS A 169 -7.63 -15.77 -24.86
N LYS A 170 -8.71 -15.42 -24.16
CA LYS A 170 -9.95 -16.20 -24.15
C LYS A 170 -10.77 -15.99 -25.45
N LYS A 171 -10.68 -14.82 -26.07
CA LYS A 171 -11.37 -14.50 -27.32
C LYS A 171 -10.71 -15.11 -28.57
N GLY A 172 -9.43 -15.48 -28.49
CA GLY A 172 -8.68 -16.11 -29.58
C GLY A 172 -8.78 -17.64 -29.67
N LYS A 173 -9.49 -18.30 -28.74
CA LYS A 173 -9.70 -19.75 -28.75
C LYS A 173 -11.19 -20.05 -28.98
N ALA A 174 -11.71 -19.61 -30.13
CA ALA A 174 -12.97 -20.16 -30.67
C ALA A 174 -12.71 -21.61 -31.14
N PRO A 175 -13.61 -22.56 -30.92
CA PRO A 175 -13.44 -23.90 -31.40
C PRO A 175 -13.50 -23.89 -32.93
N LYS A 176 -12.45 -24.43 -33.55
CA LYS A 176 -12.42 -24.75 -34.97
C LYS A 176 -13.53 -25.75 -35.21
N ALA A 177 -14.55 -25.36 -35.97
CA ALA A 177 -15.57 -26.28 -36.46
C ALA A 177 -14.86 -27.32 -37.30
N THR A 178 -15.01 -28.56 -36.93
CA THR A 178 -14.66 -29.72 -37.75
C THR A 178 -15.77 -29.88 -38.79
N ASP A 179 -15.48 -29.48 -40.01
CA ASP A 179 -16.19 -29.95 -41.18
C ASP A 179 -16.00 -31.46 -41.28
N ALA A 180 -17.07 -32.18 -41.01
CA ALA A 180 -17.19 -33.58 -41.41
C ALA A 180 -17.93 -33.53 -42.75
N ALA A 181 -17.14 -33.67 -43.82
CA ALA A 181 -17.62 -33.92 -45.17
C ALA A 181 -18.31 -35.30 -45.22
N ALA A 182 -19.46 -35.28 -45.85
CA ALA A 182 -20.17 -36.46 -46.33
C ALA A 182 -19.46 -37.02 -47.57
N ASP A 183 -19.43 -38.31 -47.70
CA ASP A 183 -19.43 -39.09 -48.93
C ASP A 183 -20.17 -40.37 -48.63
N ASP A 184 -21.25 -40.53 -49.15
CA ASP A 184 -22.01 -40.93 -50.30
C ASP A 184 -21.48 -42.13 -51.10
N GLN A 185 -22.41 -42.73 -51.65
CA GLN A 185 -22.46 -43.76 -52.71
C GLN A 185 -22.47 -45.19 -52.19
N GLY A 186 -23.37 -45.94 -52.51
CA GLY A 186 -24.24 -46.06 -53.62
C GLY A 186 -24.87 -47.40 -53.67
N ALA A 187 -25.85 -47.43 -54.39
CA ALA A 187 -26.30 -48.50 -55.33
C ALA A 187 -26.81 -49.83 -54.77
N ALA A 188 -27.99 -49.99 -55.08
CA ALA A 188 -28.57 -50.88 -56.10
C ALA A 188 -29.14 -52.21 -55.55
N GLU A 189 -30.33 -52.32 -55.93
CA GLU A 189 -30.99 -53.40 -56.65
C GLU A 189 -31.53 -54.59 -55.85
N ALA A 190 -32.77 -54.73 -56.17
CA ALA A 190 -33.50 -55.82 -56.72
C ALA A 190 -34.15 -56.84 -55.74
N GLY A 191 -35.41 -56.97 -55.96
CA GLY A 191 -35.98 -58.24 -56.28
C GLY A 191 -37.05 -58.77 -55.34
N GLU A 192 -38.19 -58.85 -55.96
CA GLU A 192 -39.37 -59.69 -55.67
C GLU A 192 -40.32 -59.28 -54.55
#